data_746c2af25e1d5393afbe152a5e7393d9
#
_entry.id   746c2af25e1d5393afbe152a5e7393d9
#
_cell.length_a   1.000
_cell.length_b   1.000
_cell.length_c   1.000
_cell.angle_alpha   90.00
_cell.angle_beta   90.00
_cell.angle_gamma   90.00
#
_symmetry.space_group_name_H-M   'P 1'
#
loop_
_entity.id
_entity.type
_entity.pdbx_description
1 polymer ?
#
loop_
_entity_poly.entity_id
_entity_poly.type
_entity_poly.pdbx_seq_one_letter_code
_entity_poly.pdbx_strand_id
1 'polypeptide(L)'
;MKGFFVTGTDTEIGKTAITAGLTHLAGSLGMRSAAVKPLAAGQDIVNNRWVNEDVLRLRAAANIELTDAQVGPLQLRTPCAPHIAAELEGITIEPEALLATVQRTLRLCDIGFVEGVGGFRVPLTAGWDTADMAADLDLPVILVVGMRLGCINHALLTVEAVQARGLHLAGWVANAVDPSMAYVEDNLAALSARLNAPCWGQVPRLPDPNPAAVAAHLSLSALRVALENA
;
A
#
# COMPACT_ATOMS: atom_id res chain seq x y z
N MET A 1 2.51 17.41 7.13
CA MET A 1 2.74 16.52 5.97
C MET A 1 1.56 15.57 5.91
N LYS A 2 0.87 15.50 4.81
CA LYS A 2 -0.29 14.62 4.66
C LYS A 2 0.14 13.31 4.01
N GLY A 3 -0.39 12.19 4.51
CA GLY A 3 -0.05 10.89 3.95
C GLY A 3 -0.93 9.78 4.49
N PHE A 4 -0.82 8.61 3.86
CA PHE A 4 -1.56 7.41 4.24
C PHE A 4 -0.66 6.19 4.18
N PHE A 5 -0.88 5.25 5.10
CA PHE A 5 -0.28 3.93 5.03
C PHE A 5 -1.22 2.98 4.28
N VAL A 6 -0.77 2.43 3.17
CA VAL A 6 -1.55 1.50 2.36
C VAL A 6 -1.18 0.07 2.72
N THR A 7 -2.11 -0.64 3.32
CA THR A 7 -1.96 -2.07 3.64
C THR A 7 -2.96 -2.90 2.84
N GLY A 8 -2.89 -4.20 2.99
CA GLY A 8 -3.80 -5.11 2.33
C GLY A 8 -4.19 -6.30 3.18
N THR A 9 -5.28 -6.94 2.80
CA THR A 9 -5.74 -8.18 3.44
C THR A 9 -4.81 -9.36 3.19
N ASP A 10 -3.91 -9.27 2.19
CA ASP A 10 -2.98 -10.34 1.83
C ASP A 10 -1.87 -9.87 0.88
N THR A 11 -0.99 -10.78 0.48
CA THR A 11 -0.06 -10.63 -0.64
C THR A 11 -0.80 -10.79 -1.98
N GLU A 12 -0.26 -10.19 -3.06
CA GLU A 12 -0.78 -10.30 -4.44
C GLU A 12 -2.24 -9.85 -4.63
N ILE A 13 -2.73 -8.98 -3.75
CA ILE A 13 -4.09 -8.44 -3.86
C ILE A 13 -4.16 -7.09 -4.59
N GLY A 14 -3.04 -6.67 -5.22
CA GLY A 14 -2.97 -5.47 -6.05
C GLY A 14 -2.72 -4.17 -5.29
N LYS A 15 -2.12 -4.22 -4.09
CA LYS A 15 -1.76 -3.00 -3.32
C LYS A 15 -1.05 -1.97 -4.19
N THR A 16 -0.03 -2.39 -4.92
CA THR A 16 0.81 -1.50 -5.73
C THR A 16 0.02 -0.80 -6.84
N ALA A 17 -0.90 -1.51 -7.50
CA ALA A 17 -1.79 -0.89 -8.49
C ALA A 17 -2.70 0.16 -7.84
N ILE A 18 -3.29 -0.14 -6.67
CA ILE A 18 -4.14 0.78 -5.92
C ILE A 18 -3.32 1.98 -5.41
N THR A 19 -2.15 1.76 -4.84
CA THR A 19 -1.25 2.82 -4.36
C THR A 19 -0.84 3.75 -5.50
N ALA A 20 -0.48 3.19 -6.66
CA ALA A 20 -0.17 3.96 -7.87
C ALA A 20 -1.39 4.76 -8.36
N GLY A 21 -2.59 4.17 -8.35
CA GLY A 21 -3.84 4.84 -8.69
C GLY A 21 -4.16 6.00 -7.74
N LEU A 22 -4.00 5.81 -6.43
CA LEU A 22 -4.18 6.86 -5.41
C LEU A 22 -3.18 8.01 -5.61
N THR A 23 -1.92 7.67 -5.90
CA THR A 23 -0.87 8.66 -6.19
C THR A 23 -1.21 9.49 -7.42
N HIS A 24 -1.66 8.85 -8.50
CA HIS A 24 -2.11 9.53 -9.71
C HIS A 24 -3.35 10.39 -9.44
N LEU A 25 -4.33 9.87 -8.69
CA LEU A 25 -5.55 10.60 -8.31
C LEU A 25 -5.22 11.88 -7.53
N ALA A 26 -4.29 11.81 -6.57
CA ALA A 26 -3.83 12.97 -5.82
C ALA A 26 -3.11 13.99 -6.72
N GLY A 27 -2.31 13.53 -7.68
CA GLY A 27 -1.69 14.38 -8.69
C GLY A 27 -2.71 15.11 -9.57
N SER A 28 -3.85 14.50 -9.87
CA SER A 28 -4.94 15.13 -10.64
C SER A 28 -5.61 16.30 -9.89
N LEU A 29 -5.42 16.41 -8.58
CA LEU A 29 -5.83 17.55 -7.75
C LEU A 29 -4.81 18.70 -7.76
N GLY A 30 -3.74 18.60 -8.55
CA GLY A 30 -2.67 19.58 -8.58
C GLY A 30 -1.67 19.47 -7.41
N MET A 31 -1.76 18.40 -6.62
CA MET A 31 -0.83 18.14 -5.51
C MET A 31 0.44 17.46 -6.00
N ARG A 32 1.59 17.80 -5.41
CA ARG A 32 2.79 16.98 -5.57
C ARG A 32 2.57 15.69 -4.80
N SER A 33 2.52 14.57 -5.51
CA SER A 33 2.17 13.25 -4.97
C SER A 33 3.26 12.22 -5.23
N ALA A 34 3.49 11.36 -4.26
CA ALA A 34 4.46 10.28 -4.35
C ALA A 34 4.01 9.07 -3.54
N ALA A 35 4.55 7.91 -3.90
CA ALA A 35 4.43 6.69 -3.09
C ALA A 35 5.82 6.17 -2.71
N VAL A 36 5.91 5.55 -1.55
CA VAL A 36 7.12 4.90 -1.03
C VAL A 36 6.77 3.47 -0.64
N LYS A 37 7.58 2.52 -1.06
CA LYS A 37 7.55 1.13 -0.60
C LYS A 37 8.79 0.90 0.26
N PRO A 38 8.70 1.08 1.57
CA PRO A 38 9.88 1.09 2.46
C PRO A 38 10.73 -0.16 2.31
N LEU A 39 10.07 -1.31 2.17
CA LEU A 39 10.71 -2.58 1.94
C LEU A 39 10.01 -3.34 0.81
N ALA A 40 10.79 -3.81 -0.15
CA ALA A 40 10.34 -4.66 -1.25
C ALA A 40 11.19 -5.95 -1.27
N ALA A 41 10.54 -7.11 -1.41
CA ALA A 41 11.20 -8.39 -1.59
C ALA A 41 10.84 -8.96 -2.97
N GLY A 42 11.83 -9.58 -3.61
CA GLY A 42 11.75 -10.05 -4.99
C GLY A 42 12.23 -8.98 -5.97
N GLN A 43 13.35 -9.24 -6.61
CA GLN A 43 13.87 -8.42 -7.69
C GLN A 43 14.13 -9.30 -8.91
N ASP A 44 13.92 -8.75 -10.09
CA ASP A 44 14.25 -9.34 -11.37
C ASP A 44 15.42 -8.62 -12.02
N ILE A 45 16.12 -9.29 -12.94
CA ILE A 45 17.19 -8.69 -13.72
C ILE A 45 16.60 -8.11 -15.01
N VAL A 46 16.57 -6.78 -15.11
CA VAL A 46 16.16 -6.07 -16.31
C VAL A 46 17.33 -5.20 -16.79
N ASN A 47 17.75 -5.37 -18.06
CA ASN A 47 18.90 -4.64 -18.63
C ASN A 47 20.16 -4.70 -17.74
N ASN A 48 20.47 -5.88 -17.23
CA ASN A 48 21.62 -6.17 -16.37
C ASN A 48 21.63 -5.40 -15.01
N ARG A 49 20.44 -5.01 -14.52
CA ARG A 49 20.23 -4.36 -13.21
C ARG A 49 19.15 -5.08 -12.44
N TRP A 50 19.36 -5.22 -11.13
CA TRP A 50 18.33 -5.67 -10.22
C TRP A 50 17.28 -4.58 -10.05
N VAL A 51 16.01 -4.93 -10.27
CA VAL A 51 14.87 -4.01 -10.14
C VAL A 51 13.72 -4.70 -9.41
N ASN A 52 12.99 -3.95 -8.62
CA ASN A 52 11.72 -4.40 -8.08
C ASN A 52 10.58 -3.72 -8.86
N GLU A 53 9.65 -4.51 -9.38
CA GLU A 53 8.56 -4.03 -10.24
C GLU A 53 7.64 -3.04 -9.51
N ASP A 54 7.33 -3.28 -8.22
CA ASP A 54 6.51 -2.38 -7.43
C ASP A 54 7.15 -1.00 -7.28
N VAL A 55 8.47 -0.97 -7.00
CA VAL A 55 9.22 0.29 -6.88
C VAL A 55 9.19 1.07 -8.19
N LEU A 56 9.37 0.39 -9.33
CA LEU A 56 9.30 1.05 -10.64
C LEU A 56 7.90 1.60 -10.92
N ARG A 57 6.85 0.83 -10.62
CA ARG A 57 5.44 1.26 -10.80
C ARG A 57 5.09 2.45 -9.92
N LEU A 58 5.48 2.43 -8.66
CA LEU A 58 5.22 3.54 -7.73
C LEU A 58 6.00 4.79 -8.12
N ARG A 59 7.26 4.65 -8.56
CA ARG A 59 8.05 5.77 -9.08
C ARG A 59 7.41 6.40 -10.31
N ALA A 60 6.92 5.57 -11.24
CA ALA A 60 6.26 6.05 -12.46
C ALA A 60 4.91 6.74 -12.19
N ALA A 61 4.24 6.42 -11.07
CA ALA A 61 2.99 7.04 -10.67
C ALA A 61 3.16 8.41 -9.98
N ALA A 62 4.35 8.70 -9.46
CA ALA A 62 4.67 9.98 -8.84
C ALA A 62 4.71 11.10 -9.90
N ASN A 63 4.25 12.30 -9.53
CA ASN A 63 4.35 13.50 -10.37
C ASN A 63 5.49 14.43 -9.97
N ILE A 64 6.42 13.93 -9.17
CA ILE A 64 7.70 14.54 -8.82
C ILE A 64 8.84 13.57 -9.17
N GLU A 65 10.03 14.11 -9.45
CA GLU A 65 11.19 13.28 -9.73
C GLU A 65 11.71 12.60 -8.44
N LEU A 66 11.78 11.28 -8.47
CA LEU A 66 12.33 10.45 -7.40
C LEU A 66 13.27 9.38 -7.96
N THR A 67 14.27 9.04 -7.18
CA THR A 67 15.15 7.88 -7.45
C THR A 67 14.50 6.60 -6.95
N ASP A 68 14.96 5.44 -7.46
CA ASP A 68 14.51 4.13 -6.96
C ASP A 68 14.77 3.97 -5.46
N ALA A 69 15.89 4.48 -4.96
CA ALA A 69 16.24 4.43 -3.54
C ALA A 69 15.36 5.34 -2.65
N GLN A 70 14.74 6.38 -3.21
CA GLN A 70 13.77 7.20 -2.49
C GLN A 70 12.39 6.52 -2.42
N VAL A 71 12.01 5.82 -3.48
CA VAL A 71 10.73 5.09 -3.55
C VAL A 71 10.82 3.75 -2.83
N GLY A 72 11.90 2.99 -3.02
CA GLY A 72 12.16 1.69 -2.41
C GLY A 72 13.52 1.68 -1.73
N PRO A 73 13.64 2.24 -0.51
CA PRO A 73 14.93 2.36 0.17
C PRO A 73 15.58 1.02 0.53
N LEU A 74 14.78 -0.01 0.78
CA LEU A 74 15.28 -1.36 1.02
C LEU A 74 14.65 -2.34 0.03
N GLN A 75 15.47 -2.88 -0.86
CA GLN A 75 15.03 -3.85 -1.86
C GLN A 75 15.85 -5.14 -1.71
N LEU A 76 15.16 -6.22 -1.37
CA LEU A 76 15.73 -7.55 -1.23
C LEU A 76 15.51 -8.36 -2.51
N ARG A 77 16.48 -9.16 -2.91
CA ARG A 77 16.43 -9.95 -4.16
C ARG A 77 15.51 -11.15 -4.05
N THR A 78 15.54 -11.79 -2.89
CA THR A 78 14.84 -13.06 -2.67
C THR A 78 13.33 -12.84 -2.53
N PRO A 79 12.47 -13.48 -3.36
CA PRO A 79 11.02 -13.32 -3.32
C PRO A 79 10.41 -14.18 -2.20
N CYS A 80 10.54 -13.75 -0.96
CA CYS A 80 9.95 -14.41 0.20
C CYS A 80 9.62 -13.39 1.31
N ALA A 81 9.24 -13.86 2.49
CA ALA A 81 8.96 -12.97 3.62
C ALA A 81 10.18 -12.10 3.95
N PRO A 82 9.99 -10.79 4.20
CA PRO A 82 11.08 -9.80 4.31
C PRO A 82 12.22 -10.19 5.27
N HIS A 83 11.88 -10.66 6.47
CA HIS A 83 12.89 -11.07 7.47
C HIS A 83 13.71 -12.27 7.00
N ILE A 84 13.08 -13.23 6.27
CA ILE A 84 13.76 -14.38 5.70
C ILE A 84 14.68 -13.93 4.55
N ALA A 85 14.19 -13.08 3.66
CA ALA A 85 15.00 -12.56 2.56
C ALA A 85 16.23 -11.80 3.09
N ALA A 86 16.05 -10.96 4.10
CA ALA A 86 17.13 -10.21 4.74
C ALA A 86 18.17 -11.15 5.37
N GLU A 87 17.74 -12.20 6.09
CA GLU A 87 18.64 -13.22 6.67
C GLU A 87 19.43 -13.94 5.58
N LEU A 88 18.77 -14.41 4.52
CA LEU A 88 19.41 -15.11 3.40
C LEU A 88 20.45 -14.24 2.66
N GLU A 89 20.22 -12.93 2.63
CA GLU A 89 21.11 -11.98 1.95
C GLU A 89 22.13 -11.33 2.89
N GLY A 90 22.12 -11.67 4.18
CA GLY A 90 23.01 -11.09 5.19
C GLY A 90 22.78 -9.58 5.39
N ILE A 91 21.55 -9.12 5.17
CA ILE A 91 21.13 -7.73 5.31
C ILE A 91 20.44 -7.53 6.67
N THR A 92 20.88 -6.54 7.42
CA THR A 92 20.18 -6.12 8.64
C THR A 92 19.16 -5.05 8.29
N ILE A 93 17.91 -5.27 8.71
CA ILE A 93 16.85 -4.26 8.59
C ILE A 93 16.96 -3.34 9.81
N GLU A 94 17.25 -2.07 9.56
CA GLU A 94 17.38 -1.03 10.59
C GLU A 94 16.12 -0.16 10.59
N PRO A 95 15.17 -0.36 11.54
CA PRO A 95 13.88 0.33 11.55
C PRO A 95 13.99 1.85 11.51
N GLU A 96 14.81 2.42 12.38
CA GLU A 96 14.98 3.89 12.50
C GLU A 96 15.53 4.49 11.20
N ALA A 97 16.52 3.88 10.58
CA ALA A 97 17.10 4.34 9.33
C ALA A 97 16.11 4.26 8.17
N LEU A 98 15.30 3.19 8.16
CA LEU A 98 14.25 2.99 7.16
C LEU A 98 13.15 4.04 7.29
N LEU A 99 12.62 4.24 8.50
CA LEU A 99 11.61 5.26 8.81
C LEU A 99 12.11 6.67 8.47
N ALA A 100 13.34 7.00 8.84
CA ALA A 100 13.94 8.30 8.53
C ALA A 100 14.03 8.54 7.00
N THR A 101 14.31 7.49 6.21
CA THR A 101 14.37 7.59 4.75
C THR A 101 12.98 7.81 4.16
N VAL A 102 11.98 7.05 4.62
CA VAL A 102 10.57 7.24 4.23
C VAL A 102 10.12 8.66 4.51
N GLN A 103 10.33 9.14 5.73
CA GLN A 103 9.93 10.49 6.12
C GLN A 103 10.64 11.59 5.31
N ARG A 104 11.92 11.39 4.94
CA ARG A 104 12.63 12.34 4.05
C ARG A 104 11.97 12.41 2.68
N THR A 105 11.59 11.28 2.10
CA THR A 105 10.93 11.25 0.79
C THR A 105 9.54 11.88 0.86
N LEU A 106 8.75 11.58 1.90
CA LEU A 106 7.43 12.16 2.09
C LEU A 106 7.46 13.70 2.23
N ARG A 107 8.54 14.28 2.76
CA ARG A 107 8.70 15.74 2.84
C ARG A 107 8.89 16.43 1.49
N LEU A 108 9.16 15.69 0.41
CA LEU A 108 9.30 16.23 -0.94
C LEU A 108 7.95 16.46 -1.64
N CYS A 109 6.86 15.91 -1.11
CA CYS A 109 5.53 15.97 -1.71
C CYS A 109 4.50 16.60 -0.75
N ASP A 110 3.35 16.98 -1.31
CA ASP A 110 2.23 17.54 -0.54
C ASP A 110 1.40 16.43 0.08
N ILE A 111 1.37 15.27 -0.60
CA ILE A 111 0.73 14.03 -0.12
C ILE A 111 1.61 12.82 -0.47
N GLY A 112 1.77 11.91 0.48
CA GLY A 112 2.52 10.68 0.31
C GLY A 112 1.72 9.42 0.67
N PHE A 113 1.98 8.34 -0.07
CA PHE A 113 1.42 7.02 0.23
C PHE A 113 2.56 6.07 0.59
N VAL A 114 2.48 5.44 1.75
CA VAL A 114 3.46 4.43 2.18
C VAL A 114 2.86 3.05 2.02
N GLU A 115 3.39 2.28 1.08
CA GLU A 115 2.90 0.93 0.82
C GLU A 115 3.61 -0.10 1.69
N GLY A 116 2.84 -0.83 2.51
CA GLY A 116 3.34 -2.00 3.24
C GLY A 116 3.67 -3.19 2.33
N VAL A 117 4.38 -4.17 2.86
CA VAL A 117 4.69 -5.43 2.19
C VAL A 117 3.80 -6.55 2.73
N GLY A 118 3.24 -7.38 1.84
CA GLY A 118 2.33 -8.46 2.23
C GLY A 118 1.03 -7.95 2.87
N GLY A 119 0.62 -8.55 3.98
CA GLY A 119 -0.50 -8.09 4.79
C GLY A 119 -0.09 -7.03 5.82
N PHE A 120 -0.94 -6.83 6.86
CA PHE A 120 -0.68 -5.83 7.90
C PHE A 120 0.31 -6.31 8.97
N ARG A 121 0.35 -7.61 9.27
CA ARG A 121 1.23 -8.22 10.29
C ARG A 121 2.30 -9.08 9.64
N VAL A 122 3.29 -8.44 9.00
CA VAL A 122 4.42 -9.12 8.35
C VAL A 122 5.71 -8.85 9.11
N PRO A 123 6.39 -9.86 9.64
CA PRO A 123 7.65 -9.70 10.34
C PRO A 123 8.72 -9.06 9.44
N LEU A 124 9.38 -8.05 9.94
CA LEU A 124 10.51 -7.38 9.30
C LEU A 124 11.80 -7.68 10.06
N THR A 125 11.72 -7.68 11.40
CA THR A 125 12.77 -8.14 12.30
C THR A 125 12.16 -9.03 13.38
N ALA A 126 12.97 -9.50 14.34
CA ALA A 126 12.47 -10.30 15.47
C ALA A 126 11.47 -9.53 16.37
N GLY A 127 11.53 -8.20 16.42
CA GLY A 127 10.69 -7.40 17.31
C GLY A 127 9.91 -6.28 16.61
N TRP A 128 9.91 -6.24 15.28
CA TRP A 128 9.27 -5.17 14.51
C TRP A 128 8.63 -5.73 13.24
N ASP A 129 7.37 -5.38 12.99
CA ASP A 129 6.60 -5.80 11.83
C ASP A 129 6.02 -4.61 11.05
N THR A 130 5.29 -4.87 9.97
CA THR A 130 4.67 -3.82 9.16
C THR A 130 3.61 -3.03 9.91
N ALA A 131 2.97 -3.60 10.94
CA ALA A 131 2.02 -2.87 11.78
C ALA A 131 2.75 -1.91 12.74
N ASP A 132 3.92 -2.29 13.23
CA ASP A 132 4.79 -1.40 14.01
C ASP A 132 5.30 -0.25 13.13
N MET A 133 5.72 -0.54 11.88
CA MET A 133 6.09 0.49 10.91
C MET A 133 4.96 1.50 10.68
N ALA A 134 3.72 1.03 10.52
CA ALA A 134 2.57 1.90 10.31
C ALA A 134 2.32 2.78 11.54
N ALA A 135 2.45 2.23 12.76
CA ALA A 135 2.30 2.96 14.02
C ALA A 135 3.42 3.99 14.22
N ASP A 136 4.68 3.64 13.93
CA ASP A 136 5.82 4.54 14.03
C ASP A 136 5.76 5.72 13.04
N LEU A 137 5.12 5.51 11.88
CA LEU A 137 4.85 6.57 10.90
C LEU A 137 3.65 7.44 11.28
N ASP A 138 2.78 6.96 12.16
CA ASP A 138 1.55 7.62 12.62
C ASP A 138 0.68 8.14 11.45
N LEU A 139 0.49 7.27 10.45
CA LEU A 139 -0.29 7.59 9.26
C LEU A 139 -1.65 6.88 9.29
N PRO A 140 -2.76 7.58 8.90
CA PRO A 140 -4.04 6.93 8.71
C PRO A 140 -3.93 5.83 7.64
N VAL A 141 -4.64 4.73 7.87
CA VAL A 141 -4.52 3.50 7.07
C VAL A 141 -5.57 3.44 5.97
N ILE A 142 -5.16 3.08 4.77
CA ILE A 142 -6.03 2.64 3.67
C ILE A 142 -5.89 1.13 3.54
N LEU A 143 -7.02 0.39 3.62
CA LEU A 143 -7.04 -1.05 3.47
C LEU A 143 -7.42 -1.44 2.04
N VAL A 144 -6.56 -2.16 1.34
CA VAL A 144 -6.90 -2.82 0.08
C VAL A 144 -7.44 -4.22 0.40
N VAL A 145 -8.68 -4.47 -0.01
CA VAL A 145 -9.35 -5.77 0.15
C VAL A 145 -9.32 -6.50 -1.19
N GLY A 146 -8.59 -7.61 -1.25
CA GLY A 146 -8.61 -8.50 -2.41
C GLY A 146 -9.92 -9.29 -2.44
N MET A 147 -10.79 -8.98 -3.41
CA MET A 147 -12.11 -9.58 -3.54
C MET A 147 -12.01 -11.02 -4.00
N ARG A 148 -12.15 -11.94 -3.06
CA ARG A 148 -12.20 -13.40 -3.22
C ARG A 148 -12.91 -14.01 -2.01
N LEU A 149 -13.30 -15.28 -2.09
CA LEU A 149 -13.89 -15.97 -0.93
C LEU A 149 -12.95 -15.90 0.28
N GLY A 150 -13.50 -15.51 1.44
CA GLY A 150 -12.75 -15.26 2.68
C GLY A 150 -12.33 -13.79 2.91
N CYS A 151 -12.52 -12.90 1.94
CA CYS A 151 -12.12 -11.49 2.04
C CYS A 151 -12.74 -10.76 3.21
N ILE A 152 -13.99 -11.06 3.59
CA ILE A 152 -14.66 -10.46 4.75
C ILE A 152 -13.90 -10.77 6.03
N ASN A 153 -13.57 -12.06 6.26
CA ASN A 153 -12.80 -12.47 7.44
C ASN A 153 -11.44 -11.78 7.49
N HIS A 154 -10.70 -11.77 6.36
CA HIS A 154 -9.37 -11.15 6.31
C HIS A 154 -9.44 -9.63 6.53
N ALA A 155 -10.47 -8.96 5.99
CA ALA A 155 -10.65 -7.53 6.19
C ALA A 155 -10.95 -7.19 7.66
N LEU A 156 -11.86 -7.93 8.31
CA LEU A 156 -12.21 -7.71 9.72
C LEU A 156 -11.00 -7.93 10.63
N LEU A 157 -10.28 -9.05 10.49
CA LEU A 157 -9.07 -9.31 11.27
C LEU A 157 -7.99 -8.25 11.05
N THR A 158 -7.84 -7.76 9.81
CA THR A 158 -6.88 -6.70 9.51
C THR A 158 -7.28 -5.39 10.19
N VAL A 159 -8.56 -5.02 10.14
CA VAL A 159 -9.05 -3.79 10.80
C VAL A 159 -8.92 -3.86 12.31
N GLU A 160 -9.23 -5.01 12.92
CA GLU A 160 -8.99 -5.22 14.36
C GLU A 160 -7.50 -5.02 14.71
N ALA A 161 -6.58 -5.55 13.88
CA ALA A 161 -5.15 -5.37 14.08
C ALA A 161 -4.71 -3.90 13.90
N VAL A 162 -5.29 -3.16 12.95
CA VAL A 162 -5.05 -1.71 12.75
C VAL A 162 -5.48 -0.94 13.98
N GLN A 163 -6.71 -1.18 14.48
CA GLN A 163 -7.27 -0.53 15.66
C GLN A 163 -6.48 -0.86 16.95
N ALA A 164 -6.02 -2.11 17.08
CA ALA A 164 -5.21 -2.54 18.22
C ALA A 164 -3.85 -1.81 18.30
N ARG A 165 -3.38 -1.23 17.18
CA ARG A 165 -2.18 -0.36 17.13
C ARG A 165 -2.50 1.12 17.32
N GLY A 166 -3.74 1.47 17.66
CA GLY A 166 -4.20 2.85 17.83
C GLY A 166 -4.34 3.63 16.52
N LEU A 167 -4.25 2.95 15.38
CA LEU A 167 -4.31 3.58 14.06
C LEU A 167 -5.75 3.77 13.59
N HIS A 168 -5.96 4.83 12.81
CA HIS A 168 -7.24 5.15 12.19
C HIS A 168 -7.34 4.51 10.80
N LEU A 169 -8.44 3.81 10.53
CA LEU A 169 -8.79 3.34 9.18
C LEU A 169 -9.46 4.49 8.42
N ALA A 170 -8.73 5.15 7.53
CA ALA A 170 -9.23 6.26 6.72
C ALA A 170 -10.23 5.82 5.65
N GLY A 171 -10.08 4.59 5.17
CA GLY A 171 -10.97 4.00 4.17
C GLY A 171 -10.46 2.67 3.65
N TRP A 172 -11.20 2.09 2.74
CA TRP A 172 -10.83 0.84 2.09
C TRP A 172 -11.15 0.84 0.60
N VAL A 173 -10.46 -0.01 -0.15
CA VAL A 173 -10.66 -0.19 -1.58
C VAL A 173 -10.90 -1.67 -1.86
N ALA A 174 -11.97 -1.99 -2.56
CA ALA A 174 -12.23 -3.32 -3.08
C ALA A 174 -11.48 -3.52 -4.40
N ASN A 175 -10.60 -4.50 -4.48
CA ASN A 175 -9.88 -4.85 -5.71
C ASN A 175 -10.26 -6.26 -6.19
N ALA A 176 -10.78 -6.39 -7.38
CA ALA A 176 -11.20 -7.67 -7.94
C ALA A 176 -9.97 -8.51 -8.33
N VAL A 177 -9.67 -9.53 -7.54
CA VAL A 177 -8.52 -10.44 -7.78
C VAL A 177 -8.95 -11.81 -8.27
N ASP A 178 -10.15 -12.27 -7.89
CA ASP A 178 -10.71 -13.54 -8.34
C ASP A 178 -11.81 -13.29 -9.38
N PRO A 179 -11.58 -13.63 -10.66
CA PRO A 179 -12.57 -13.43 -11.71
C PRO A 179 -13.79 -14.36 -11.59
N SER A 180 -13.69 -15.41 -10.77
CA SER A 180 -14.76 -16.38 -10.54
C SER A 180 -15.55 -16.14 -9.26
N MET A 181 -15.24 -15.07 -8.52
CA MET A 181 -15.91 -14.76 -7.26
C MET A 181 -17.42 -14.57 -7.47
N ALA A 182 -18.20 -15.43 -6.84
CA ALA A 182 -19.65 -15.29 -6.80
C ALA A 182 -20.09 -14.27 -5.73
N TYR A 183 -21.29 -13.70 -5.88
CA TYR A 183 -21.91 -12.81 -4.86
C TYR A 183 -21.04 -11.61 -4.49
N VAL A 184 -20.39 -10.98 -5.46
CA VAL A 184 -19.49 -9.83 -5.26
C VAL A 184 -20.24 -8.70 -4.54
N GLU A 185 -21.44 -8.34 -5.00
CA GLU A 185 -22.25 -7.25 -4.43
C GLU A 185 -22.65 -7.53 -2.97
N ASP A 186 -22.99 -8.77 -2.65
CA ASP A 186 -23.34 -9.17 -1.28
C ASP A 186 -22.11 -9.07 -0.35
N ASN A 187 -20.92 -9.45 -0.86
CA ASN A 187 -19.67 -9.29 -0.11
C ASN A 187 -19.30 -7.82 0.09
N LEU A 188 -19.49 -6.97 -0.93
CA LEU A 188 -19.28 -5.52 -0.83
C LEU A 188 -20.23 -4.89 0.19
N ALA A 189 -21.51 -5.25 0.15
CA ALA A 189 -22.49 -4.80 1.14
C ALA A 189 -22.12 -5.24 2.55
N ALA A 190 -21.69 -6.50 2.72
CA ALA A 190 -21.25 -7.04 3.99
C ALA A 190 -20.00 -6.33 4.54
N LEU A 191 -19.02 -6.00 3.69
CA LEU A 191 -17.84 -5.22 4.06
C LEU A 191 -18.23 -3.79 4.45
N SER A 192 -19.04 -3.12 3.63
CA SER A 192 -19.50 -1.74 3.89
C SER A 192 -20.27 -1.60 5.20
N ALA A 193 -21.03 -2.62 5.56
CA ALA A 193 -21.79 -2.64 6.82
C ALA A 193 -20.91 -2.87 8.07
N ARG A 194 -19.71 -3.46 7.91
CA ARG A 194 -18.86 -3.92 9.03
C ARG A 194 -17.57 -3.12 9.17
N LEU A 195 -17.04 -2.60 8.07
CA LEU A 195 -15.87 -1.73 8.10
C LEU A 195 -16.35 -0.31 8.43
N ASN A 196 -16.09 0.15 9.63
CA ASN A 196 -16.49 1.50 10.06
C ASN A 196 -15.62 2.58 9.40
N ALA A 197 -15.55 2.55 8.06
CA ALA A 197 -14.76 3.45 7.23
C ALA A 197 -15.36 3.48 5.81
N PRO A 198 -15.21 4.59 5.07
CA PRO A 198 -15.75 4.71 3.71
C PRO A 198 -15.03 3.79 2.72
N CYS A 199 -15.81 3.24 1.76
CA CYS A 199 -15.25 2.62 0.58
C CYS A 199 -14.75 3.71 -0.38
N TRP A 200 -13.44 3.67 -0.72
CA TRP A 200 -12.82 4.63 -1.62
C TRP A 200 -12.86 4.21 -3.08
N GLY A 201 -13.36 3.03 -3.36
CA GLY A 201 -13.53 2.57 -4.74
C GLY A 201 -13.65 1.06 -4.86
N GLN A 202 -14.13 0.67 -6.03
CA GLN A 202 -14.24 -0.72 -6.46
C GLN A 202 -13.49 -0.83 -7.78
N VAL A 203 -12.33 -1.47 -7.75
CA VAL A 203 -11.47 -1.63 -8.92
C VAL A 203 -11.71 -3.00 -9.53
N PRO A 204 -12.24 -3.06 -10.75
CA PRO A 204 -12.43 -4.33 -11.46
C PRO A 204 -11.08 -4.89 -11.90
N ARG A 205 -11.08 -6.12 -12.39
CA ARG A 205 -9.90 -6.68 -13.03
C ARG A 205 -9.63 -5.95 -14.35
N LEU A 206 -8.58 -5.14 -14.36
CA LEU A 206 -8.16 -4.37 -15.52
C LEU A 206 -7.15 -5.17 -16.35
N PRO A 207 -7.26 -5.17 -17.70
CA PRO A 207 -6.26 -5.78 -18.59
C PRO A 207 -4.88 -5.11 -18.45
N ASP A 208 -4.87 -3.79 -18.28
CA ASP A 208 -3.69 -2.98 -17.99
C ASP A 208 -4.00 -2.08 -16.78
N PRO A 209 -3.54 -2.45 -15.57
CA PRO A 209 -3.77 -1.68 -14.36
C PRO A 209 -2.79 -0.52 -14.23
N ASN A 210 -2.65 0.33 -15.27
CA ASN A 210 -1.87 1.55 -15.18
C ASN A 210 -2.51 2.56 -14.20
N PRO A 211 -1.75 3.52 -13.64
CA PRO A 211 -2.24 4.41 -12.59
C PRO A 211 -3.50 5.18 -12.94
N ALA A 212 -3.63 5.67 -14.17
CA ALA A 212 -4.81 6.43 -14.61
C ALA A 212 -6.06 5.53 -14.72
N ALA A 213 -5.91 4.30 -15.25
CA ALA A 213 -7.00 3.34 -15.34
C ALA A 213 -7.51 2.93 -13.96
N VAL A 214 -6.62 2.70 -13.00
CA VAL A 214 -7.00 2.41 -11.60
C VAL A 214 -7.67 3.61 -10.95
N ALA A 215 -7.11 4.81 -11.11
CA ALA A 215 -7.63 6.05 -10.54
C ALA A 215 -9.08 6.35 -10.99
N ALA A 216 -9.47 5.95 -12.20
CA ALA A 216 -10.84 6.11 -12.70
C ALA A 216 -11.90 5.35 -11.87
N HIS A 217 -11.49 4.36 -11.07
CA HIS A 217 -12.35 3.58 -10.19
C HIS A 217 -12.23 3.98 -8.70
N LEU A 218 -11.45 5.02 -8.41
CA LEU A 218 -11.24 5.53 -7.05
C LEU A 218 -12.04 6.81 -6.79
N SER A 219 -12.48 7.00 -5.55
CA SER A 219 -13.29 8.16 -5.16
C SER A 219 -12.43 9.39 -4.86
N LEU A 220 -12.47 10.36 -5.76
CA LEU A 220 -11.84 11.68 -5.55
C LEU A 220 -12.43 12.41 -4.32
N SER A 221 -13.73 12.28 -4.09
CA SER A 221 -14.40 12.90 -2.94
C SER A 221 -13.96 12.28 -1.62
N ALA A 222 -13.79 10.95 -1.55
CA ALA A 222 -13.28 10.28 -0.36
C ALA A 222 -11.84 10.73 -0.03
N LEU A 223 -10.98 10.83 -1.04
CA LEU A 223 -9.61 11.33 -0.85
C LEU A 223 -9.61 12.79 -0.33
N ARG A 224 -10.44 13.66 -0.89
CA ARG A 224 -10.55 15.07 -0.42
C ARG A 224 -10.99 15.16 1.04
N VAL A 225 -12.05 14.45 1.42
CA VAL A 225 -12.54 14.43 2.80
C VAL A 225 -11.48 13.91 3.76
N ALA A 226 -10.77 12.83 3.38
CA ALA A 226 -9.70 12.30 4.21
C ALA A 226 -8.53 13.29 4.36
N LEU A 227 -8.22 14.07 3.33
CA LEU A 227 -7.18 15.11 3.39
C LEU A 227 -7.57 16.32 4.26
N GLU A 228 -8.84 16.61 4.42
CA GLU A 228 -9.33 17.66 5.32
C GLU A 228 -9.21 17.24 6.79
N ASN A 229 -9.26 15.94 7.07
CA ASN A 229 -9.22 15.36 8.41
C ASN A 229 -7.84 14.83 8.85
N ALA A 230 -6.80 14.93 7.98
CA ALA A 230 -5.45 14.39 8.20
C ALA A 230 -4.44 15.47 8.67
#